data_b88fc5d8abc1570b249bc4b0190cb9cf
#
_entry.id   b88fc5d8abc1570b249bc4b0190cb9cf
#
_cell.length_a   1.000
_cell.length_b   1.000
_cell.length_c   1.000
_cell.angle_alpha   90.00
_cell.angle_beta   90.00
_cell.angle_gamma   90.00
#
_symmetry.space_group_name_H-M   'P 1'
#
loop_
_entity.id
_entity.type
_entity.pdbx_description
1 polymer ?
#
loop_
_entity_poly.entity_id
_entity_poly.type
_entity_poly.pdbx_seq_one_letter_code
_entity_poly.pdbx_strand_id
1 'polypeptide(L)'
;PMTVGPVYVGAIVCFLFVLGLFVVRGPLKWALLFATVLSLLFSWGRNIMPLTDFFIDHLPMYSKFRTVSSALVVVEFAMPALAILCLLEIFRNPSLADFTTWKNAPIEKKIGLPAALISTLGLCLVLWIWPSVAGSCLSENDAEMFAQMSAGGFPADFVQGYSDAVTRLHHALLSASALRSALFI
;
A
#
# COMPACT_ATOMS: atom_id res chain seq x y z
N PRO A 1 -4.59 -20.22 12.73
CA PRO A 1 -5.08 -18.86 12.71
C PRO A 1 -3.95 -17.94 12.29
N MET A 2 -3.99 -17.49 11.04
CA MET A 2 -3.06 -16.45 10.57
C MET A 2 -3.53 -15.13 11.16
N THR A 3 -2.77 -14.60 12.10
CA THR A 3 -2.97 -13.24 12.59
C THR A 3 -2.36 -12.27 11.59
N VAL A 4 -3.13 -11.87 10.60
CA VAL A 4 -2.78 -10.73 9.77
C VAL A 4 -3.13 -9.49 10.58
N GLY A 5 -2.13 -8.83 11.14
CA GLY A 5 -2.33 -7.54 11.80
C GLY A 5 -2.80 -6.50 10.77
N PRO A 6 -3.71 -5.58 11.14
CA PRO A 6 -4.11 -4.51 10.26
C PRO A 6 -2.93 -3.56 10.03
N VAL A 7 -2.31 -3.64 8.86
CA VAL A 7 -1.26 -2.71 8.43
C VAL A 7 -1.92 -1.50 7.78
N TYR A 8 -1.96 -0.38 8.47
CA TYR A 8 -2.55 0.85 7.95
C TYR A 8 -1.62 2.03 8.17
N VAL A 9 -1.08 2.56 7.10
CA VAL A 9 -0.13 3.70 7.14
C VAL A 9 -0.84 5.05 7.04
N GLY A 10 -2.04 5.10 6.48
CA GLY A 10 -2.81 6.34 6.30
C GLY A 10 -2.52 7.07 4.97
N ALA A 11 -3.57 7.63 4.36
CA ALA A 11 -3.50 8.28 3.05
C ALA A 11 -2.58 9.51 3.05
N ILE A 12 -2.65 10.33 4.10
CA ILE A 12 -1.81 11.52 4.26
C ILE A 12 -0.33 11.13 4.32
N VAL A 13 0.00 10.06 5.05
CA VAL A 13 1.39 9.57 5.15
C VAL A 13 1.89 9.05 3.81
N CYS A 14 1.04 8.33 3.06
CA CYS A 14 1.38 7.88 1.70
C CYS A 14 1.64 9.07 0.77
N PHE A 15 0.79 10.10 0.82
CA PHE A 15 0.99 11.33 0.04
C PHE A 15 2.31 12.03 0.41
N LEU A 16 2.56 12.23 1.70
CA LEU A 16 3.79 12.87 2.18
C LEU A 16 5.03 12.02 1.90
N PHE A 17 4.92 10.70 1.92
CA PHE A 17 5.99 9.79 1.52
C PHE A 17 6.36 10.02 0.05
N VAL A 18 5.38 10.01 -0.85
CA VAL A 18 5.62 10.24 -2.29
C VAL A 18 6.17 11.65 -2.52
N LEU A 19 5.60 12.66 -1.87
CA LEU A 19 6.10 14.04 -1.94
C LEU A 19 7.54 14.14 -1.43
N GLY A 20 7.86 13.41 -0.34
CA GLY A 20 9.21 13.36 0.26
C GLY A 20 10.28 12.84 -0.69
N LEU A 21 9.94 11.92 -1.60
CA LEU A 21 10.88 11.44 -2.62
C LEU A 21 11.37 12.56 -3.55
N PHE A 22 10.55 13.58 -3.78
CA PHE A 22 10.89 14.72 -4.63
C PHE A 22 11.51 15.88 -3.82
N VAL A 23 11.03 16.12 -2.61
CA VAL A 23 11.39 17.30 -1.80
C VAL A 23 12.66 17.05 -0.96
N VAL A 24 12.78 15.87 -0.33
CA VAL A 24 13.91 15.55 0.54
C VAL A 24 15.17 15.31 -0.27
N ARG A 25 16.28 15.92 0.14
CA ARG A 25 17.60 15.77 -0.47
C ARG A 25 18.48 14.83 0.34
N GLY A 26 19.30 14.04 -0.35
CA GLY A 26 20.28 13.15 0.28
C GLY A 26 20.03 11.67 0.02
N PRO A 27 20.95 10.81 0.44
CA PRO A 27 20.86 9.35 0.21
C PRO A 27 19.81 8.67 1.08
N LEU A 28 19.43 9.28 2.22
CA LEU A 28 18.50 8.68 3.18
C LEU A 28 17.13 8.38 2.57
N LYS A 29 16.62 9.24 1.67
CA LYS A 29 15.35 8.98 0.98
C LYS A 29 15.39 7.69 0.15
N TRP A 30 16.52 7.43 -0.53
CA TRP A 30 16.69 6.23 -1.33
C TRP A 30 16.80 4.99 -0.47
N ALA A 31 17.45 5.08 0.69
CA ALA A 31 17.51 3.99 1.66
C ALA A 31 16.12 3.65 2.20
N LEU A 32 15.31 4.65 2.57
CA LEU A 32 13.94 4.45 3.04
C LEU A 32 13.02 3.91 1.94
N LEU A 33 13.17 4.42 0.71
CA LEU A 33 12.44 3.88 -0.45
C LEU A 33 12.80 2.42 -0.71
N PHE A 34 14.09 2.09 -0.73
CA PHE A 34 14.56 0.73 -0.94
C PHE A 34 14.05 -0.21 0.15
N ALA A 35 14.13 0.20 1.42
CA ALA A 35 13.60 -0.56 2.55
C ALA A 35 12.09 -0.81 2.42
N THR A 36 11.34 0.22 2.01
CA THR A 36 9.89 0.12 1.79
C THR A 36 9.57 -0.86 0.66
N VAL A 37 10.22 -0.70 -0.50
CA VAL A 37 9.99 -1.58 -1.66
C VAL A 37 10.39 -3.01 -1.35
N LEU A 38 11.55 -3.22 -0.73
CA LEU A 38 12.03 -4.56 -0.36
C LEU A 38 11.08 -5.24 0.62
N SER A 39 10.61 -4.50 1.61
CA SER A 39 9.66 -5.00 2.61
C SER A 39 8.30 -5.36 1.97
N LEU A 40 7.81 -4.55 1.03
CA LEU A 40 6.60 -4.86 0.27
C LEU A 40 6.79 -6.12 -0.59
N LEU A 41 7.94 -6.26 -1.26
CA LEU A 41 8.26 -7.46 -2.05
C LEU A 41 8.30 -8.71 -1.17
N PHE A 42 8.92 -8.63 0.02
CA PHE A 42 8.91 -9.73 0.97
C PHE A 42 7.51 -10.08 1.45
N SER A 43 6.68 -9.07 1.70
CA SER A 43 5.31 -9.28 2.16
C SER A 43 4.41 -9.91 1.09
N TRP A 44 4.74 -9.76 -0.20
CA TRP A 44 3.94 -10.32 -1.29
C TRP A 44 4.00 -11.85 -1.38
N GLY A 45 5.04 -12.46 -0.80
CA GLY A 45 5.16 -13.90 -0.54
C GLY A 45 4.69 -14.78 -1.69
N ARG A 46 3.65 -15.59 -1.43
CA ARG A 46 3.08 -16.57 -2.37
C ARG A 46 2.58 -16.03 -3.71
N ASN A 47 2.29 -14.73 -3.81
CA ASN A 47 1.76 -14.15 -5.05
C ASN A 47 2.83 -14.05 -6.15
N ILE A 48 4.13 -14.08 -5.78
CA ILE A 48 5.24 -14.10 -6.74
C ILE A 48 6.15 -15.28 -6.41
N MET A 49 5.73 -16.50 -6.80
CA MET A 49 6.47 -17.74 -6.56
C MET A 49 7.95 -17.67 -6.96
N PRO A 50 8.32 -17.18 -8.17
CA PRO A 50 9.73 -17.15 -8.58
C PRO A 50 10.61 -16.30 -7.67
N LEU A 51 10.06 -15.22 -7.11
CA LEU A 51 10.78 -14.34 -6.19
C LEU A 51 10.90 -14.97 -4.81
N THR A 52 9.86 -15.66 -4.37
CA THR A 52 9.83 -16.36 -3.09
C THR A 52 10.84 -17.52 -3.09
N ASP A 53 10.87 -18.31 -4.16
CA ASP A 53 11.82 -19.42 -4.34
C ASP A 53 13.27 -18.89 -4.35
N PHE A 54 13.52 -17.79 -5.06
CA PHE A 54 14.83 -17.14 -5.06
C PHE A 54 15.26 -16.72 -3.65
N PHE A 55 14.36 -16.16 -2.83
CA PHE A 55 14.69 -15.78 -1.46
C PHE A 55 14.84 -16.97 -0.52
N ILE A 56 14.09 -18.05 -0.71
CA ILE A 56 14.25 -19.29 0.06
C ILE A 56 15.62 -19.92 -0.18
N ASP A 57 16.08 -19.88 -1.43
CA ASP A 57 17.34 -20.50 -1.83
C ASP A 57 18.58 -19.67 -1.45
N HIS A 58 18.45 -18.33 -1.43
CA HIS A 58 19.61 -17.44 -1.28
C HIS A 58 19.66 -16.72 0.07
N LEU A 59 18.54 -16.54 0.78
CA LEU A 59 18.55 -15.90 2.10
C LEU A 59 18.48 -16.93 3.23
N PRO A 60 19.57 -17.08 4.00
CA PRO A 60 19.56 -17.94 5.17
C PRO A 60 18.51 -17.39 6.17
N MET A 61 17.72 -18.28 6.74
CA MET A 61 16.66 -18.01 7.69
C MET A 61 15.32 -17.49 7.10
N TYR A 62 15.20 -17.20 5.81
CA TYR A 62 13.91 -16.78 5.23
C TYR A 62 12.80 -17.84 5.45
N SER A 63 13.15 -19.13 5.34
CA SER A 63 12.23 -20.25 5.60
C SER A 63 11.77 -20.38 7.07
N LYS A 64 12.42 -19.68 8.01
CA LYS A 64 12.06 -19.67 9.43
C LYS A 64 11.13 -18.52 9.82
N PHE A 65 10.91 -17.56 8.94
CA PHE A 65 9.90 -16.52 9.17
C PHE A 65 8.49 -17.11 9.08
N ARG A 66 7.85 -17.22 10.23
CA ARG A 66 6.51 -17.82 10.37
C ARG A 66 5.39 -16.99 9.74
N THR A 67 5.59 -15.68 9.61
CA THR A 67 4.65 -14.76 8.97
C THR A 67 5.41 -13.73 8.15
N VAL A 68 5.26 -13.83 6.83
CA VAL A 68 5.91 -12.92 5.87
C VAL A 68 5.38 -11.49 6.03
N SER A 69 4.16 -11.34 6.52
CA SER A 69 3.54 -10.04 6.83
C SER A 69 4.26 -9.24 7.94
N SER A 70 5.08 -9.89 8.79
CA SER A 70 5.89 -9.16 9.79
C SER A 70 6.92 -8.21 9.14
N ALA A 71 7.30 -8.45 7.89
CA ALA A 71 8.16 -7.54 7.13
C ALA A 71 7.53 -6.15 6.93
N LEU A 72 6.19 -6.05 6.94
CA LEU A 72 5.47 -4.78 6.77
C LEU A 72 5.71 -3.76 7.90
N VAL A 73 6.21 -4.20 9.06
CA VAL A 73 6.66 -3.29 10.13
C VAL A 73 7.70 -2.30 9.62
N VAL A 74 8.56 -2.71 8.68
CA VAL A 74 9.54 -1.82 8.07
C VAL A 74 8.86 -0.72 7.25
N VAL A 75 7.78 -1.06 6.54
CA VAL A 75 6.96 -0.08 5.79
C VAL A 75 6.30 0.91 6.74
N GLU A 76 5.70 0.40 7.84
CA GLU A 76 5.04 1.21 8.87
C GLU A 76 6.00 2.19 9.55
N PHE A 77 7.30 1.90 9.56
CA PHE A 77 8.33 2.81 10.06
C PHE A 77 8.88 3.73 8.97
N ALA A 78 9.24 3.17 7.79
CA ALA A 78 9.94 3.89 6.75
C ALA A 78 9.07 4.99 6.08
N MET A 79 7.78 4.71 5.89
CA MET A 79 6.87 5.67 5.26
C MET A 79 6.63 6.90 6.14
N PRO A 80 6.26 6.79 7.45
CA PRO A 80 6.15 7.95 8.33
C PRO A 80 7.49 8.67 8.53
N ALA A 81 8.61 7.96 8.58
CA ALA A 81 9.92 8.58 8.72
C ALA A 81 10.21 9.53 7.54
N LEU A 82 9.98 9.09 6.30
CA LEU A 82 10.16 9.96 5.14
C LEU A 82 9.11 11.08 5.09
N ALA A 83 7.89 10.83 5.53
CA ALA A 83 6.84 11.85 5.64
C ALA A 83 7.25 12.97 6.62
N ILE A 84 7.81 12.62 7.77
CA ILE A 84 8.32 13.59 8.75
C ILE A 84 9.50 14.39 8.15
N LEU A 85 10.43 13.72 7.47
CA LEU A 85 11.53 14.41 6.79
C LEU A 85 11.02 15.38 5.72
N CYS A 86 9.97 15.01 4.99
CA CYS A 86 9.30 15.89 4.03
C CYS A 86 8.74 17.15 4.71
N LEU A 87 8.02 16.99 5.81
CA LEU A 87 7.49 18.11 6.58
C LEU A 87 8.61 19.01 7.13
N LEU A 88 9.66 18.42 7.68
CA LEU A 88 10.82 19.18 8.17
C LEU A 88 11.47 20.00 7.06
N GLU A 89 11.61 19.44 5.86
CA GLU A 89 12.17 20.17 4.72
C GLU A 89 11.27 21.32 4.26
N ILE A 90 9.95 21.12 4.29
CA ILE A 90 8.96 22.17 3.98
C ILE A 90 9.03 23.29 5.02
N PHE A 91 9.10 22.97 6.33
CA PHE A 91 9.22 23.97 7.38
C PHE A 91 10.56 24.73 7.35
N ARG A 92 11.64 24.07 6.99
CA ARG A 92 12.97 24.71 6.84
C ARG A 92 13.04 25.65 5.64
N ASN A 93 12.27 25.35 4.61
CA ASN A 93 12.23 26.11 3.36
C ASN A 93 10.78 26.52 3.04
N PRO A 94 10.22 27.57 3.68
CA PRO A 94 8.84 28.01 3.44
C PRO A 94 8.54 28.33 1.96
N SER A 95 9.56 28.68 1.19
CA SER A 95 9.43 28.88 -0.27
C SER A 95 8.99 27.63 -1.04
N LEU A 96 9.06 26.44 -0.41
CA LEU A 96 8.54 25.19 -0.99
C LEU A 96 7.01 25.09 -0.87
N ALA A 97 6.43 25.76 0.13
CA ALA A 97 4.98 25.82 0.35
C ALA A 97 4.33 26.96 -0.46
N ASP A 98 5.14 27.88 -1.00
CA ASP A 98 4.63 29.07 -1.67
C ASP A 98 4.38 28.78 -3.16
N PHE A 99 3.11 28.64 -3.54
CA PHE A 99 2.69 28.36 -4.94
C PHE A 99 3.16 29.42 -5.94
N THR A 100 3.41 30.66 -5.49
CA THR A 100 3.89 31.74 -6.34
C THR A 100 5.38 31.59 -6.70
N THR A 101 6.18 31.10 -5.77
CA THR A 101 7.62 30.88 -5.94
C THR A 101 7.92 29.59 -6.75
N TRP A 102 6.92 28.72 -6.87
CA TRP A 102 6.97 27.47 -7.64
C TRP A 102 7.31 27.71 -9.13
N LYS A 103 6.92 28.85 -9.67
CA LYS A 103 7.18 29.20 -11.06
C LYS A 103 8.68 29.28 -11.39
N ASN A 104 9.51 29.59 -10.39
CA ASN A 104 10.97 29.73 -10.52
C ASN A 104 11.77 28.59 -9.85
N ALA A 105 11.07 27.57 -9.29
CA ALA A 105 11.71 26.44 -8.65
C ALA A 105 12.39 25.51 -9.68
N PRO A 106 13.43 24.76 -9.30
CA PRO A 106 14.04 23.74 -10.16
C PRO A 106 13.01 22.69 -10.59
N ILE A 107 13.18 22.14 -11.79
CA ILE A 107 12.23 21.24 -12.48
C ILE A 107 11.79 20.08 -11.60
N GLU A 108 12.71 19.49 -10.82
CA GLU A 108 12.42 18.39 -9.91
C GLU A 108 11.35 18.75 -8.86
N LYS A 109 11.37 19.99 -8.36
CA LYS A 109 10.40 20.48 -7.37
C LYS A 109 9.06 20.88 -8.01
N LYS A 110 9.08 21.38 -9.24
CA LYS A 110 7.86 21.71 -10.00
C LYS A 110 7.01 20.48 -10.30
N ILE A 111 7.65 19.35 -10.51
CA ILE A 111 7.00 18.08 -10.85
C ILE A 111 6.57 17.34 -9.58
N GLY A 112 7.26 17.54 -8.44
CA GLY A 112 7.07 16.75 -7.23
C GLY A 112 5.66 16.80 -6.66
N LEU A 113 5.08 17.98 -6.45
CA LEU A 113 3.74 18.11 -5.89
C LEU A 113 2.65 17.58 -6.84
N PRO A 114 2.60 17.99 -8.13
CA PRO A 114 1.60 17.43 -9.02
C PRO A 114 1.80 15.92 -9.24
N ALA A 115 3.02 15.43 -9.30
CA ALA A 115 3.28 13.99 -9.39
C ALA A 115 2.78 13.24 -8.14
N ALA A 116 3.03 13.76 -6.95
CA ALA A 116 2.53 13.18 -5.70
C ALA A 116 1.00 13.20 -5.66
N LEU A 117 0.38 14.33 -6.00
CA LEU A 117 -1.08 14.43 -6.07
C LEU A 117 -1.68 13.49 -7.12
N ILE A 118 -1.15 13.49 -8.33
CA ILE A 118 -1.66 12.65 -9.42
C ILE A 118 -1.49 11.17 -9.08
N SER A 119 -0.37 10.76 -8.50
CA SER A 119 -0.13 9.36 -8.16
C SER A 119 -1.03 8.89 -7.02
N THR A 120 -1.17 9.66 -5.94
CA THR A 120 -1.96 9.25 -4.78
C THR A 120 -3.46 9.42 -4.99
N LEU A 121 -3.91 10.58 -5.48
CA LEU A 121 -5.31 10.80 -5.84
C LEU A 121 -5.74 9.94 -7.01
N GLY A 122 -4.87 9.78 -8.02
CA GLY A 122 -5.14 8.91 -9.17
C GLY A 122 -5.36 7.47 -8.74
N LEU A 123 -4.52 6.94 -7.85
CA LEU A 123 -4.72 5.60 -7.29
C LEU A 123 -6.04 5.49 -6.51
N CYS A 124 -6.35 6.47 -5.66
CA CYS A 124 -7.61 6.50 -4.92
C CYS A 124 -8.83 6.56 -5.86
N LEU A 125 -8.76 7.38 -6.91
CA LEU A 125 -9.83 7.49 -7.90
C LEU A 125 -10.01 6.21 -8.71
N VAL A 126 -8.92 5.56 -9.13
CA VAL A 126 -8.99 4.28 -9.84
C VAL A 126 -9.64 3.22 -8.96
N LEU A 127 -9.27 3.10 -7.68
CA LEU A 127 -9.86 2.15 -6.76
C LEU A 127 -11.32 2.48 -6.41
N TRP A 128 -11.69 3.75 -6.44
CA TRP A 128 -13.07 4.17 -6.23
C TRP A 128 -13.97 3.84 -7.42
N ILE A 129 -13.51 4.13 -8.65
CA ILE A 129 -14.29 3.91 -9.89
C ILE A 129 -14.28 2.42 -10.28
N TRP A 130 -13.13 1.77 -10.06
CA TRP A 130 -12.89 0.39 -10.49
C TRP A 130 -12.32 -0.49 -9.38
N PRO A 131 -13.11 -0.79 -8.34
CA PRO A 131 -12.63 -1.59 -7.21
C PRO A 131 -12.22 -3.01 -7.64
N SER A 132 -12.74 -3.53 -8.75
CA SER A 132 -12.36 -4.82 -9.30
C SER A 132 -10.90 -4.92 -9.78
N VAL A 133 -10.20 -3.78 -9.98
CA VAL A 133 -8.75 -3.78 -10.27
C VAL A 133 -7.95 -4.36 -9.11
N ALA A 134 -8.43 -4.23 -7.87
CA ALA A 134 -7.81 -4.86 -6.69
C ALA A 134 -8.07 -6.38 -6.61
N GLY A 135 -8.74 -6.98 -7.59
CA GLY A 135 -9.11 -8.40 -7.60
C GLY A 135 -10.38 -8.67 -6.81
N SER A 136 -10.58 -9.93 -6.42
CA SER A 136 -11.75 -10.36 -5.63
C SER A 136 -11.75 -9.81 -4.20
N CYS A 137 -10.62 -9.28 -3.72
CA CYS A 137 -10.41 -8.86 -2.33
C CYS A 137 -10.77 -9.95 -1.30
N LEU A 138 -10.79 -11.21 -1.71
CA LEU A 138 -11.06 -12.35 -0.84
C LEU A 138 -9.78 -12.74 -0.11
N SER A 139 -9.90 -12.95 1.19
CA SER A 139 -8.84 -13.48 2.04
C SER A 139 -8.68 -14.99 1.85
N GLU A 140 -7.51 -15.55 2.17
CA GLU A 140 -7.32 -17.00 2.26
C GLU A 140 -8.33 -17.65 3.24
N ASN A 141 -8.67 -16.95 4.32
CA ASN A 141 -9.68 -17.41 5.28
C ASN A 141 -11.08 -17.50 4.65
N ASP A 142 -11.42 -16.59 3.75
CA ASP A 142 -12.71 -16.62 3.04
C ASP A 142 -12.74 -17.83 2.10
N ALA A 143 -11.64 -18.10 1.39
CA ALA A 143 -11.52 -19.26 0.51
C ALA A 143 -11.61 -20.58 1.28
N GLU A 144 -10.95 -20.69 2.45
CA GLU A 144 -11.05 -21.84 3.32
C GLU A 144 -12.48 -22.01 3.87
N MET A 145 -13.13 -20.92 4.24
CA MET A 145 -14.53 -20.94 4.73
C MET A 145 -15.48 -21.44 3.63
N PHE A 146 -15.32 -20.97 2.39
CA PHE A 146 -16.13 -21.43 1.26
C PHE A 146 -15.89 -22.91 0.96
N ALA A 147 -14.64 -23.38 1.04
CA ALA A 147 -14.30 -24.79 0.90
C ALA A 147 -14.94 -25.64 1.99
N GLN A 148 -14.95 -25.20 3.24
CA GLN A 148 -15.59 -25.87 4.36
C GLN A 148 -17.12 -25.91 4.20
N MET A 149 -17.74 -24.82 3.74
CA MET A 149 -19.18 -24.78 3.44
C MET A 149 -19.55 -25.80 2.35
N SER A 150 -18.75 -25.87 1.29
CA SER A 150 -18.94 -26.84 0.20
C SER A 150 -18.79 -28.29 0.71
N ALA A 151 -17.81 -28.55 1.57
CA ALA A 151 -17.59 -29.84 2.20
C ALA A 151 -18.69 -30.20 3.21
N GLY A 152 -19.30 -29.21 3.84
CA GLY A 152 -20.41 -29.34 4.79
C GLY A 152 -21.76 -29.64 4.12
N GLY A 153 -21.82 -29.79 2.78
CA GLY A 153 -23.04 -30.18 2.06
C GLY A 153 -23.99 -29.01 1.76
N PHE A 154 -23.56 -27.78 1.90
CA PHE A 154 -24.36 -26.63 1.46
C PHE A 154 -24.55 -26.63 -0.07
N PRO A 155 -25.73 -26.25 -0.60
CA PRO A 155 -25.97 -26.16 -2.02
C PRO A 155 -24.96 -25.23 -2.70
N ALA A 156 -24.47 -25.61 -3.88
CA ALA A 156 -23.47 -24.82 -4.62
C ALA A 156 -23.95 -23.39 -4.89
N ASP A 157 -25.23 -23.22 -5.22
CA ASP A 157 -25.85 -21.91 -5.47
C ASP A 157 -25.82 -21.01 -4.23
N PHE A 158 -25.96 -21.60 -3.03
CA PHE A 158 -25.86 -20.85 -1.78
C PHE A 158 -24.43 -20.38 -1.52
N VAL A 159 -23.44 -21.26 -1.72
CA VAL A 159 -22.01 -20.90 -1.52
C VAL A 159 -21.59 -19.83 -2.51
N GLN A 160 -22.00 -19.94 -3.76
CA GLN A 160 -21.72 -18.91 -4.78
C GLN A 160 -22.40 -17.58 -4.45
N GLY A 161 -23.69 -17.59 -4.09
CA GLY A 161 -24.40 -16.38 -3.70
C GLY A 161 -23.79 -15.67 -2.49
N TYR A 162 -23.29 -16.45 -1.52
CA TYR A 162 -22.59 -15.91 -0.36
C TYR A 162 -21.22 -15.33 -0.74
N SER A 163 -20.44 -16.02 -1.57
CA SER A 163 -19.15 -15.54 -2.09
C SER A 163 -19.30 -14.22 -2.87
N ASP A 164 -20.34 -14.13 -3.71
CA ASP A 164 -20.65 -12.91 -4.46
C ASP A 164 -21.05 -11.75 -3.54
N ALA A 165 -21.83 -12.05 -2.50
CA ALA A 165 -22.24 -11.04 -1.51
C ALA A 165 -21.02 -10.50 -0.73
N VAL A 166 -20.12 -11.37 -0.30
CA VAL A 166 -18.86 -11.00 0.39
C VAL A 166 -17.97 -10.16 -0.52
N THR A 167 -17.80 -10.57 -1.77
CA THR A 167 -17.00 -9.82 -2.76
C THR A 167 -17.58 -8.41 -2.99
N ARG A 168 -18.91 -8.29 -3.17
CA ARG A 168 -19.57 -6.98 -3.31
C ARG A 168 -19.37 -6.10 -2.09
N LEU A 169 -19.45 -6.67 -0.88
CA LEU A 169 -19.23 -5.95 0.37
C LEU A 169 -17.80 -5.43 0.43
N HIS A 170 -16.80 -6.27 0.12
CA HIS A 170 -15.39 -5.86 0.12
C HIS A 170 -15.12 -4.75 -0.91
N HIS A 171 -15.70 -4.84 -2.12
CA HIS A 171 -15.59 -3.78 -3.12
C HIS A 171 -16.25 -2.47 -2.66
N ALA A 172 -17.40 -2.53 -2.00
CA ALA A 172 -18.06 -1.34 -1.45
C ALA A 172 -17.22 -0.70 -0.33
N LEU A 173 -16.64 -1.50 0.56
CA LEU A 173 -15.74 -1.01 1.62
C LEU A 173 -14.46 -0.40 1.03
N LEU A 174 -13.88 -1.02 0.00
CA LEU A 174 -12.70 -0.51 -0.68
C LEU A 174 -12.98 0.84 -1.33
N SER A 175 -14.08 0.95 -2.08
CA SER A 175 -14.47 2.20 -2.74
C SER A 175 -14.75 3.32 -1.74
N ALA A 176 -15.46 3.02 -0.64
CA ALA A 176 -15.72 3.99 0.42
C ALA A 176 -14.42 4.45 1.11
N SER A 177 -13.49 3.53 1.35
CA SER A 177 -12.18 3.83 1.94
C SER A 177 -11.30 4.66 1.00
N ALA A 178 -11.34 4.36 -0.31
CA ALA A 178 -10.61 5.11 -1.33
C ALA A 178 -11.15 6.55 -1.44
N LEU A 179 -12.48 6.74 -1.43
CA LEU A 179 -13.08 8.06 -1.44
C LEU A 179 -12.72 8.87 -0.19
N ARG A 180 -12.80 8.23 1.00
CA ARG A 180 -12.36 8.87 2.25
C ARG A 180 -10.89 9.28 2.17
N SER A 181 -10.01 8.41 1.67
CA SER A 181 -8.59 8.70 1.51
C SER A 181 -8.35 9.87 0.56
N ALA A 182 -9.08 9.93 -0.56
CA ALA A 182 -9.00 11.03 -1.51
C ALA A 182 -9.45 12.38 -0.90
N LEU A 183 -10.41 12.37 0.03
CA LEU A 183 -10.86 13.58 0.72
C LEU A 183 -9.83 14.09 1.75
N PHE A 184 -8.96 13.23 2.27
CA PHE A 184 -7.93 13.61 3.24
C PHE A 184 -6.61 14.06 2.59
N ILE A 185 -6.40 13.83 1.30
CA ILE A 185 -5.26 14.29 0.50
C ILE A 185 -5.53 15.65 -0.11
#